data_e2c7fb59657e045f2bf6f117b98041b2
#
_entry.id   e2c7fb59657e045f2bf6f117b98041b2
#
_cell.length_a   1.000
_cell.length_b   1.000
_cell.length_c   1.000
_cell.angle_alpha   90.00
_cell.angle_beta   90.00
_cell.angle_gamma   90.00
#
_symmetry.space_group_name_H-M   'P 1'
#
loop_
_entity.id
_entity.type
_entity.pdbx_description
1 polymer ?
#
loop_
_entity_poly.entity_id
_entity_poly.type
_entity_poly.pdbx_seq_one_letter_code
_entity_poly.pdbx_strand_id
1 'polypeptide(L)'
;MDAGGLRNGFRVGEWLIEPGESRASKSDQTVRLTDDQIEVLIVLASRHGEAVHHRTLRSEIWSGRQGAEEKLRHTVGALRELFGDKPRHPRYIASVGNDSYALIAHFEQVAPVAGEPAFLASGYAAPTTLSGRAQHLLVELRRRHVFKVAASYLVGMWIVLQVAEVTFEP
;
A
#
# COMPACT_ATOMS: atom_id res chain seq x y z
N MET A 1 -1.19 12.73 -15.84
CA MET A 1 -0.38 12.56 -14.62
C MET A 1 1.00 12.04 -15.01
N ASP A 2 2.04 12.43 -14.28
CA ASP A 2 3.41 12.04 -14.65
C ASP A 2 3.71 10.62 -14.16
N ALA A 3 3.97 9.70 -15.10
CA ALA A 3 4.31 8.30 -14.78
C ALA A 3 5.59 8.18 -13.94
N GLY A 4 6.47 9.17 -14.00
CA GLY A 4 7.69 9.21 -13.18
C GLY A 4 7.40 9.31 -11.68
N GLY A 5 6.41 10.09 -11.30
CA GLY A 5 6.00 10.24 -9.90
C GLY A 5 5.38 8.98 -9.30
N LEU A 6 4.75 8.14 -10.12
CA LEU A 6 4.13 6.89 -9.67
C LEU A 6 5.15 5.81 -9.26
N ARG A 7 6.36 5.88 -9.78
CA ARG A 7 7.45 4.95 -9.42
C ARG A 7 7.95 5.13 -7.98
N ASN A 8 7.67 6.28 -7.35
CA ASN A 8 8.01 6.56 -5.96
C ASN A 8 7.01 5.95 -4.95
N GLY A 9 5.84 5.52 -5.43
CA GLY A 9 4.78 4.92 -4.65
C GLY A 9 3.45 5.65 -4.81
N PHE A 10 2.38 4.90 -4.69
CA PHE A 10 1.01 5.41 -4.79
C PHE A 10 0.04 4.52 -4.04
N ARG A 11 -1.10 5.08 -3.68
CA ARG A 11 -2.16 4.37 -3.00
C ARG A 11 -3.32 4.09 -3.96
N VAL A 12 -3.83 2.87 -3.91
CA VAL A 12 -5.01 2.42 -4.65
C VAL A 12 -6.01 1.85 -3.65
N GLY A 13 -7.01 2.63 -3.31
CA GLY A 13 -7.93 2.30 -2.22
C GLY A 13 -7.17 2.10 -0.90
N GLU A 14 -7.25 0.90 -0.35
CA GLU A 14 -6.57 0.57 0.91
C GLU A 14 -5.12 0.05 0.73
N TRP A 15 -4.69 -0.16 -0.52
CA TRP A 15 -3.37 -0.69 -0.84
C TRP A 15 -2.36 0.43 -1.11
N LEU A 16 -1.23 0.37 -0.44
CA LEU A 16 -0.04 1.15 -0.76
C LEU A 16 0.82 0.32 -1.72
N ILE A 17 1.06 0.84 -2.89
CA ILE A 17 1.90 0.22 -3.93
C ILE A 17 3.27 0.90 -3.87
N GLU A 18 4.31 0.10 -3.71
CA GLU A 18 5.71 0.53 -3.66
C GLU A 18 6.50 -0.14 -4.80
N PRO A 19 6.49 0.47 -6.00
CA PRO A 19 7.12 -0.13 -7.18
C PRO A 19 8.61 -0.42 -7.00
N GLY A 20 9.34 0.48 -6.33
CA GLY A 20 10.77 0.31 -6.06
C GLY A 20 11.11 -0.90 -5.18
N GLU A 21 10.16 -1.37 -4.37
CA GLU A 21 10.31 -2.54 -3.51
C GLU A 21 9.53 -3.76 -4.02
N SER A 22 8.90 -3.63 -5.19
CA SER A 22 8.07 -4.67 -5.82
C SER A 22 7.04 -5.25 -4.86
N ARG A 23 6.35 -4.39 -4.11
CA ARG A 23 5.37 -4.81 -3.11
C ARG A 23 4.11 -3.97 -3.08
N ALA A 24 3.03 -4.59 -2.60
CA ALA A 24 1.80 -3.94 -2.18
C ALA A 24 1.54 -4.23 -0.71
N SER A 25 1.15 -3.22 0.06
CA SER A 25 0.84 -3.37 1.48
C SER A 25 -0.51 -2.77 1.83
N LYS A 26 -1.24 -3.45 2.72
CA LYS A 26 -2.53 -3.03 3.25
C LYS A 26 -2.62 -3.45 4.70
N SER A 27 -2.72 -2.51 5.63
CA SER A 27 -2.72 -2.80 7.07
C SER A 27 -1.54 -3.71 7.47
N ASP A 28 -1.82 -4.96 7.83
CA ASP A 28 -0.81 -5.95 8.24
C ASP A 28 -0.43 -6.93 7.12
N GLN A 29 -1.04 -6.79 5.94
CA GLN A 29 -0.80 -7.66 4.80
C GLN A 29 0.20 -7.01 3.85
N THR A 30 1.26 -7.75 3.51
CA THR A 30 2.23 -7.36 2.48
C THR A 30 2.33 -8.48 1.46
N VAL A 31 2.24 -8.12 0.18
CA VAL A 31 2.29 -9.05 -0.94
C VAL A 31 3.33 -8.57 -1.94
N ARG A 32 4.07 -9.50 -2.53
CA ARG A 32 5.04 -9.19 -3.57
C ARG A 32 4.33 -9.06 -4.92
N LEU A 33 4.71 -8.03 -5.65
CA LEU A 33 4.22 -7.78 -7.01
C LEU A 33 5.28 -8.21 -8.03
N THR A 34 4.82 -8.68 -9.18
CA THR A 34 5.69 -8.88 -10.36
C THR A 34 5.85 -7.55 -11.11
N ASP A 35 6.90 -7.44 -11.91
CA ASP A 35 7.16 -6.26 -12.74
C ASP A 35 5.98 -5.96 -13.68
N ASP A 36 5.39 -7.00 -14.28
CA ASP A 36 4.20 -6.85 -15.13
C ASP A 36 2.98 -6.29 -14.38
N GLN A 37 2.78 -6.72 -13.12
CA GLN A 37 1.70 -6.21 -12.28
C GLN A 37 1.91 -4.74 -11.93
N ILE A 38 3.15 -4.36 -11.63
CA ILE A 38 3.53 -2.98 -11.34
C ILE A 38 3.29 -2.09 -12.57
N GLU A 39 3.78 -2.50 -13.73
CA GLU A 39 3.63 -1.71 -14.96
C GLU A 39 2.15 -1.55 -15.35
N VAL A 40 1.33 -2.62 -15.24
CA VAL A 40 -0.12 -2.52 -15.47
C VAL A 40 -0.76 -1.51 -14.51
N LEU A 41 -0.41 -1.56 -13.22
CA LEU A 41 -0.93 -0.63 -12.22
C LEU A 41 -0.50 0.81 -12.51
N ILE A 42 0.76 1.06 -12.90
CA ILE A 42 1.27 2.39 -13.23
C ILE A 42 0.52 2.96 -14.44
N VAL A 43 0.34 2.18 -15.51
CA VAL A 43 -0.38 2.63 -16.71
C VAL A 43 -1.84 2.94 -16.41
N LEU A 44 -2.52 2.10 -15.63
CA LEU A 44 -3.91 2.35 -15.22
C LEU A 44 -4.02 3.53 -14.26
N ALA A 45 -3.09 3.70 -13.33
CA ALA A 45 -3.06 4.80 -12.37
C ALA A 45 -2.76 6.15 -13.05
N SER A 46 -1.86 6.16 -14.05
CA SER A 46 -1.57 7.38 -14.83
C SER A 46 -2.80 7.93 -15.57
N ARG A 47 -3.76 7.05 -15.86
CA ARG A 47 -5.05 7.36 -16.52
C ARG A 47 -6.22 7.03 -15.59
N HIS A 48 -6.06 7.30 -14.31
CA HIS A 48 -7.08 7.00 -13.29
C HIS A 48 -8.47 7.51 -13.69
N GLY A 49 -9.46 6.62 -13.60
CA GLY A 49 -10.85 6.92 -14.00
C GLY A 49 -11.14 6.80 -15.50
N GLU A 50 -10.12 6.66 -16.33
CA GLU A 50 -10.29 6.47 -17.77
C GLU A 50 -10.20 4.98 -18.15
N ALA A 51 -10.97 4.61 -19.19
CA ALA A 51 -10.87 3.28 -19.77
C ALA A 51 -9.64 3.19 -20.69
N VAL A 52 -8.72 2.32 -20.35
CA VAL A 52 -7.50 2.08 -21.14
C VAL A 52 -7.68 0.82 -21.98
N HIS A 53 -7.58 1.00 -23.31
CA HIS A 53 -7.75 -0.10 -24.24
C HIS A 53 -6.62 -1.15 -24.11
N HIS A 54 -6.95 -2.43 -24.27
CA HIS A 54 -5.97 -3.55 -24.19
C HIS A 54 -4.78 -3.34 -25.14
N ARG A 55 -5.02 -2.80 -26.34
CA ARG A 55 -3.95 -2.48 -27.29
C ARG A 55 -2.93 -1.50 -26.70
N THR A 56 -3.41 -0.46 -26.03
CA THR A 56 -2.55 0.54 -25.37
C THR A 56 -1.73 -0.09 -24.25
N LEU A 57 -2.36 -0.85 -23.36
CA LEU A 57 -1.67 -1.58 -22.28
C LEU A 57 -0.58 -2.51 -22.84
N ARG A 58 -0.92 -3.27 -23.87
CA ARG A 58 0.04 -4.21 -24.49
C ARG A 58 1.20 -3.51 -25.17
N SER A 59 0.94 -2.41 -25.87
CA SER A 59 2.01 -1.65 -26.57
C SER A 59 2.95 -0.96 -25.59
N GLU A 60 2.43 -0.40 -24.51
CA GLU A 60 3.22 0.34 -23.53
C GLU A 60 4.04 -0.61 -22.64
N ILE A 61 3.46 -1.74 -22.23
CA ILE A 61 4.13 -2.64 -21.25
C ILE A 61 5.00 -3.69 -21.94
N TRP A 62 4.51 -4.29 -23.03
CA TRP A 62 5.21 -5.41 -23.68
C TRP A 62 5.61 -5.12 -25.14
N SER A 63 5.53 -3.88 -25.58
CA SER A 63 5.88 -3.48 -26.97
C SER A 63 5.14 -4.30 -28.03
N GLY A 64 3.90 -4.72 -27.75
CA GLY A 64 3.06 -5.48 -28.68
C GLY A 64 3.54 -6.90 -29.01
N ARG A 65 4.42 -7.50 -28.19
CA ARG A 65 4.93 -8.86 -28.41
C ARG A 65 3.81 -9.90 -28.52
N GLN A 66 4.06 -10.99 -29.25
CA GLN A 66 3.13 -12.11 -29.32
C GLN A 66 2.83 -12.66 -27.93
N GLY A 67 1.56 -12.99 -27.65
CA GLY A 67 1.12 -13.47 -26.33
C GLY A 67 0.84 -12.36 -25.31
N ALA A 68 1.04 -11.08 -25.65
CA ALA A 68 0.81 -9.97 -24.74
C ALA A 68 -0.68 -9.86 -24.30
N GLU A 69 -1.63 -10.30 -25.10
CA GLU A 69 -3.06 -10.33 -24.75
C GLU A 69 -3.34 -11.31 -23.60
N GLU A 70 -2.85 -12.53 -23.72
CA GLU A 70 -2.99 -13.55 -22.68
C GLU A 70 -2.29 -13.12 -21.40
N LYS A 71 -1.07 -12.57 -21.55
CA LYS A 71 -0.28 -12.04 -20.44
C LYS A 71 -1.01 -10.90 -19.72
N LEU A 72 -1.61 -9.97 -20.46
CA LEU A 72 -2.41 -8.88 -19.87
C LEU A 72 -3.60 -9.44 -19.06
N ARG A 73 -4.34 -10.38 -19.65
CA ARG A 73 -5.50 -10.98 -19.00
C ARG A 73 -5.12 -11.73 -17.71
N HIS A 74 -4.04 -12.49 -17.76
CA HIS A 74 -3.49 -13.19 -16.61
C HIS A 74 -3.03 -12.20 -15.52
N THR A 75 -2.30 -11.15 -15.90
CA THR A 75 -1.80 -10.12 -14.96
C THR A 75 -2.94 -9.39 -14.27
N VAL A 76 -3.97 -8.98 -15.01
CA VAL A 76 -5.16 -8.34 -14.43
C VAL A 76 -5.93 -9.31 -13.53
N GLY A 77 -6.02 -10.60 -13.91
CA GLY A 77 -6.61 -11.64 -13.07
C GLY A 77 -5.90 -11.78 -11.73
N ALA A 78 -4.57 -11.88 -11.75
CA ALA A 78 -3.75 -11.96 -10.55
C ALA A 78 -3.84 -10.71 -9.66
N LEU A 79 -3.90 -9.51 -10.25
CA LEU A 79 -4.12 -8.27 -9.51
C LEU A 79 -5.49 -8.25 -8.81
N ARG A 80 -6.54 -8.74 -9.48
CA ARG A 80 -7.87 -8.86 -8.87
C ARG A 80 -7.88 -9.83 -7.69
N GLU A 81 -7.25 -10.97 -7.82
CA GLU A 81 -7.09 -11.94 -6.72
C GLU A 81 -6.35 -11.30 -5.54
N LEU A 82 -5.26 -10.61 -5.79
CA LEU A 82 -4.47 -9.91 -4.79
C LEU A 82 -5.29 -8.87 -4.03
N PHE A 83 -6.07 -8.07 -4.74
CA PHE A 83 -6.92 -7.03 -4.14
C PHE A 83 -8.24 -7.57 -3.56
N GLY A 84 -8.55 -8.84 -3.76
CA GLY A 84 -9.87 -9.43 -3.42
C GLY A 84 -10.99 -8.84 -4.28
N ASP A 85 -10.67 -8.44 -5.51
CA ASP A 85 -11.59 -7.81 -6.45
C ASP A 85 -12.38 -8.85 -7.26
N LYS A 86 -13.67 -8.61 -7.43
CA LYS A 86 -14.54 -9.52 -8.17
C LYS A 86 -14.92 -8.94 -9.53
N PRO A 87 -14.73 -9.68 -10.65
CA PRO A 87 -15.03 -9.15 -11.99
C PRO A 87 -16.46 -8.63 -12.20
N ARG A 88 -17.43 -9.23 -11.50
CA ARG A 88 -18.84 -8.83 -11.59
C ARG A 88 -19.20 -7.61 -10.73
N HIS A 89 -18.43 -7.35 -9.70
CA HIS A 89 -18.59 -6.20 -8.78
C HIS A 89 -17.21 -5.63 -8.47
N PRO A 90 -16.58 -4.99 -9.47
CA PRO A 90 -15.21 -4.48 -9.32
C PRO A 90 -15.18 -3.32 -8.34
N ARG A 91 -14.15 -3.32 -7.49
CA ARG A 91 -13.83 -2.25 -6.54
C ARG A 91 -12.53 -1.53 -6.90
N TYR A 92 -11.65 -2.22 -7.62
CA TYR A 92 -10.33 -1.72 -7.98
C TYR A 92 -10.18 -1.61 -9.50
N ILE A 93 -10.33 -2.71 -10.24
CA ILE A 93 -10.12 -2.75 -11.68
C ILE A 93 -11.41 -3.17 -12.39
N ALA A 94 -12.07 -2.24 -13.05
CA ALA A 94 -13.25 -2.52 -13.87
C ALA A 94 -12.85 -2.98 -15.27
N SER A 95 -13.64 -3.90 -15.83
CA SER A 95 -13.65 -4.13 -17.29
C SER A 95 -14.66 -3.18 -17.92
N VAL A 96 -14.24 -2.43 -18.90
CA VAL A 96 -15.07 -1.47 -19.66
C VAL A 96 -15.23 -2.00 -21.08
N GLY A 97 -16.44 -2.46 -21.39
CA GLY A 97 -16.64 -3.22 -22.63
C GLY A 97 -15.88 -4.55 -22.62
N ASN A 98 -15.44 -4.98 -23.82
CA ASN A 98 -14.75 -6.26 -23.98
C ASN A 98 -13.22 -6.14 -24.05
N ASP A 99 -12.68 -4.94 -24.20
CA ASP A 99 -11.31 -4.69 -24.60
C ASP A 99 -10.64 -3.52 -23.88
N SER A 100 -11.18 -3.09 -22.74
CA SER A 100 -10.62 -2.01 -21.95
C SER A 100 -10.68 -2.30 -20.45
N TYR A 101 -9.70 -1.78 -19.71
CA TYR A 101 -9.67 -1.78 -18.25
C TYR A 101 -9.60 -0.36 -17.70
N ALA A 102 -10.19 -0.12 -16.54
CA ALA A 102 -10.11 1.15 -15.83
C ALA A 102 -9.79 0.92 -14.35
N LEU A 103 -8.94 1.74 -13.78
CA LEU A 103 -8.72 1.81 -12.33
C LEU A 103 -9.79 2.70 -11.72
N ILE A 104 -10.70 2.12 -10.94
CA ILE A 104 -11.87 2.80 -10.35
C ILE A 104 -11.72 3.05 -8.84
N ALA A 105 -10.79 2.38 -8.18
CA ALA A 105 -10.52 2.60 -6.76
C ALA A 105 -9.98 4.01 -6.53
N HIS A 106 -10.22 4.57 -5.35
CA HIS A 106 -9.62 5.85 -4.97
C HIS A 106 -8.11 5.82 -5.17
N PHE A 107 -7.57 6.82 -5.83
CA PHE A 107 -6.17 6.93 -6.16
C PHE A 107 -5.55 8.15 -5.50
N GLU A 108 -4.39 7.95 -4.87
CA GLU A 108 -3.61 9.02 -4.27
C GLU A 108 -2.13 8.78 -4.55
N GLN A 109 -1.47 9.77 -5.13
CA GLN A 109 -0.02 9.72 -5.31
C GLN A 109 0.65 10.01 -3.98
N VAL A 110 1.47 9.08 -3.50
CA VAL A 110 2.29 9.33 -2.32
C VAL A 110 3.46 10.20 -2.77
N ALA A 111 3.48 11.46 -2.32
CA ALA A 111 4.64 12.32 -2.53
C ALA A 111 5.87 11.59 -1.96
N PRO A 112 7.03 11.62 -2.63
CA PRO A 112 8.24 11.10 -2.05
C PRO A 112 8.40 11.77 -0.69
N VAL A 113 8.44 10.96 0.36
CA VAL A 113 8.93 11.44 1.64
C VAL A 113 10.38 11.81 1.34
N ALA A 114 10.63 13.11 1.18
CA ALA A 114 11.98 13.60 1.09
C ALA A 114 12.70 13.09 2.33
N GLY A 115 13.43 12.01 2.16
CA GLY A 115 14.34 11.52 3.16
C GLY A 115 15.36 12.60 3.41
N GLU A 116 15.56 12.89 4.67
CA GLU A 116 16.48 13.82 5.30
C GLU A 116 16.03 15.28 5.32
N PRO A 117 15.87 15.83 6.53
CA PRO A 117 15.90 17.27 6.71
C PRO A 117 17.28 17.77 6.34
N ALA A 118 17.38 18.53 5.27
CA ALA A 118 18.49 19.46 5.08
C ALA A 118 18.44 20.47 6.24
N PHE A 119 18.98 20.05 7.38
CA PHE A 119 19.23 20.91 8.52
C PHE A 119 20.58 21.60 8.30
N LEU A 120 20.58 22.59 7.43
CA LEU A 120 21.55 23.69 7.44
C LEU A 120 21.04 24.78 6.50
N ALA A 121 20.24 25.67 6.99
CA ALA A 121 20.37 27.11 6.77
C ALA A 121 19.10 27.86 7.21
N SER A 122 19.36 28.74 8.13
CA SER A 122 18.61 29.96 8.44
C SER A 122 17.50 29.87 9.46
N GLY A 123 17.85 30.45 10.54
CA GLY A 123 17.17 30.78 11.76
C GLY A 123 15.75 31.34 11.62
N TYR A 124 15.10 31.19 12.71
CA TYR A 124 14.02 31.94 13.37
C TYR A 124 12.78 31.13 13.75
N ALA A 125 12.68 31.04 15.08
CA ALA A 125 11.47 31.02 15.90
C ALA A 125 10.56 29.79 15.87
N ALA A 126 10.64 29.04 16.96
CA ALA A 126 9.63 28.12 17.44
C ALA A 126 8.33 28.86 17.80
N PRO A 127 7.19 28.15 17.71
CA PRO A 127 6.42 28.00 18.92
C PRO A 127 6.17 26.52 19.29
N THR A 128 6.45 26.26 20.52
CA THR A 128 6.17 25.09 21.32
C THR A 128 4.70 24.67 21.22
N THR A 129 4.43 23.50 20.60
CA THR A 129 3.26 22.71 20.96
C THR A 129 3.67 21.24 21.04
N LEU A 130 3.70 20.75 22.26
CA LEU A 130 4.04 19.39 22.68
C LEU A 130 3.08 18.29 22.17
N SER A 131 2.09 18.65 21.34
CA SER A 131 1.05 17.74 20.87
C SER A 131 1.44 16.87 19.65
N GLY A 132 2.40 17.32 18.83
CA GLY A 132 2.78 16.61 17.59
C GLY A 132 3.64 15.35 17.81
N ARG A 133 4.45 15.34 18.87
CA ARG A 133 5.36 14.22 19.15
C ARG A 133 4.67 12.96 19.67
N ALA A 134 3.59 13.15 20.42
CA ALA A 134 2.82 12.02 20.97
C ALA A 134 2.03 11.27 19.88
N GLN A 135 1.50 11.99 18.90
CA GLN A 135 0.76 11.37 17.78
C GLN A 135 1.67 10.60 16.84
N HIS A 136 2.89 11.09 16.58
CA HIS A 136 3.85 10.40 15.72
C HIS A 136 4.37 9.10 16.35
N LEU A 137 4.59 9.10 17.66
CA LEU A 137 5.01 7.90 18.40
C LEU A 137 3.90 6.82 18.47
N LEU A 138 2.63 7.22 18.56
CA LEU A 138 1.51 6.29 18.55
C LEU A 138 1.31 5.61 17.18
N VAL A 139 1.56 6.32 16.08
CA VAL A 139 1.51 5.76 14.71
C VAL A 139 2.69 4.81 14.49
N GLU A 140 3.88 5.17 14.94
CA GLU A 140 5.10 4.35 14.83
C GLU A 140 5.02 3.06 15.66
N LEU A 141 4.46 3.13 16.87
CA LEU A 141 4.24 1.96 17.74
C LEU A 141 3.17 1.01 17.19
N ARG A 142 2.18 1.53 16.46
CA ARG A 142 1.14 0.71 15.81
C ARG A 142 1.69 -0.09 14.62
N ARG A 143 2.77 0.38 14.00
CA ARG A 143 3.39 -0.23 12.82
C ARG A 143 4.28 -1.44 13.12
N ARG A 144 4.71 -1.63 14.37
CA ARG A 144 5.67 -2.67 14.76
C ARG A 144 5.05 -3.72 15.66
N HIS A 145 4.00 -4.40 15.34
CA HIS A 145 3.49 -5.61 16.06
C HIS A 145 3.79 -5.71 17.59
N VAL A 146 4.28 -4.62 18.22
CA VAL A 146 4.72 -4.59 19.63
C VAL A 146 3.54 -4.77 20.57
N PHE A 147 2.32 -4.46 20.15
CA PHE A 147 1.12 -4.63 20.96
C PHE A 147 0.79 -6.11 21.27
N LYS A 148 1.08 -7.03 20.36
CA LYS A 148 0.84 -8.46 20.61
C LYS A 148 1.79 -9.00 21.68
N VAL A 149 3.05 -8.55 21.64
CA VAL A 149 4.06 -8.96 22.63
C VAL A 149 3.81 -8.29 23.97
N ALA A 150 3.49 -7.00 24.00
CA ALA A 150 3.20 -6.26 25.23
C ALA A 150 1.94 -6.80 25.94
N ALA A 151 0.88 -7.12 25.17
CA ALA A 151 -0.32 -7.73 25.74
C ALA A 151 -0.05 -9.10 26.37
N SER A 152 0.80 -9.93 25.75
CA SER A 152 1.19 -11.23 26.31
C SER A 152 1.97 -11.09 27.62
N TYR A 153 2.86 -10.09 27.71
CA TYR A 153 3.59 -9.81 28.97
C TYR A 153 2.69 -9.28 30.08
N LEU A 154 1.72 -8.41 29.77
CA LEU A 154 0.77 -7.90 30.75
C LEU A 154 -0.14 -9.00 31.29
N VAL A 155 -0.62 -9.89 30.44
CA VAL A 155 -1.43 -11.04 30.85
C VAL A 155 -0.58 -12.02 31.70
N GLY A 156 0.65 -12.29 31.30
CA GLY A 156 1.56 -13.16 32.08
C GLY A 156 1.89 -12.58 33.45
N MET A 157 2.17 -11.28 33.53
CA MET A 157 2.45 -10.59 34.79
C MET A 157 1.22 -10.55 35.71
N TRP A 158 0.02 -10.38 35.16
CA TRP A 158 -1.23 -10.39 35.90
C TRP A 158 -1.50 -11.78 36.52
N ILE A 159 -1.27 -12.86 35.76
CA ILE A 159 -1.40 -14.25 36.27
C ILE A 159 -0.40 -14.53 37.41
N VAL A 160 0.84 -14.06 37.29
CA VAL A 160 1.86 -14.25 38.34
C VAL A 160 1.45 -13.51 39.61
N LEU A 161 0.92 -12.29 39.51
CA LEU A 161 0.41 -11.54 40.67
C LEU A 161 -0.76 -12.24 41.35
N GLN A 162 -1.70 -12.78 40.57
CA GLN A 162 -2.84 -13.55 41.13
C GLN A 162 -2.40 -14.82 41.88
N VAL A 163 -1.41 -15.52 41.32
CA VAL A 163 -0.88 -16.75 42.00
C VAL A 163 -0.12 -16.37 43.27
N ALA A 164 0.58 -15.25 43.29
CA ALA A 164 1.30 -14.77 44.47
C ALA A 164 0.34 -14.38 45.61
N GLU A 165 -0.80 -13.73 45.30
CA GLU A 165 -1.82 -13.40 46.32
C GLU A 165 -2.44 -14.64 46.94
N VAL A 166 -2.74 -15.69 46.16
CA VAL A 166 -3.35 -16.91 46.64
C VAL A 166 -2.38 -17.77 47.49
N THR A 167 -1.06 -17.64 47.27
CA THR A 167 -0.03 -18.45 47.92
C THR A 167 0.49 -17.80 49.21
N PHE A 168 0.28 -16.50 49.41
CA PHE A 168 0.82 -15.73 50.55
C PHE A 168 -0.24 -15.22 51.54
N GLU A 169 -1.47 -15.76 51.53
CA GLU A 169 -2.38 -15.52 52.69
C GLU A 169 -2.01 -16.43 53.84
N PRO A 170 -1.71 -15.87 55.04
CA PRO A 170 -1.40 -16.62 56.23
C PRO A 170 -2.65 -17.23 56.86
#